data_0196b73fb5f9adf0a36031e3c87a19ad
#
_entry.id   0196b73fb5f9adf0a36031e3c87a19ad
#
_cell.length_a   1.000
_cell.length_b   1.000
_cell.length_c   1.000
_cell.angle_alpha   90.00
_cell.angle_beta   90.00
_cell.angle_gamma   90.00
#
_symmetry.space_group_name_H-M   'P 1'
#
loop_
_entity.id
_entity.type
_entity.pdbx_description
1 polymer ?
#
loop_
_entity_poly.entity_id
_entity_poly.type
_entity_poly.pdbx_seq_one_letter_code
_entity_poly.pdbx_strand_id
1 'polypeptide(L)'
;MQSIRIAVLALALCFGASLLPVQSHAAAPLPKVKIETSMGDIVVELNPAKAPKTVSNFLYYVKSGFYNNTIFHRVINGFMIQGGGHTADMQEKANSRKPVVNEAGNGLKNDAYRTNDPDSATAQFFINVANNDFLNHKNETPSGYGYAVFGKVIQGQDVVDRIKSVSTGSYGPYQDVPKTPVIIKSIVPVQ
;
A
#
# COMPACT_ATOMS: atom_id res chain seq x y z
N MET A 1 -22.68 54.64 72.99
CA MET A 1 -21.58 54.33 72.06
C MET A 1 -21.75 52.87 71.61
N GLN A 2 -22.33 52.66 70.44
CA GLN A 2 -22.65 51.31 69.90
C GLN A 2 -21.55 50.94 68.96
N SER A 3 -20.87 49.83 69.19
CA SER A 3 -19.83 49.30 68.29
C SER A 3 -20.45 48.37 67.23
N ILE A 4 -20.36 48.74 65.98
CA ILE A 4 -20.80 47.96 64.79
C ILE A 4 -19.73 46.90 64.50
N ARG A 5 -20.11 45.60 64.60
CA ARG A 5 -19.28 44.47 64.17
C ARG A 5 -19.62 44.17 62.73
N ILE A 6 -18.65 44.36 61.82
CA ILE A 6 -18.77 43.98 60.41
C ILE A 6 -18.32 42.51 60.30
N ALA A 7 -19.27 41.66 59.93
CA ALA A 7 -18.96 40.24 59.58
C ALA A 7 -18.51 40.20 58.10
N VAL A 8 -17.28 39.76 57.85
CA VAL A 8 -16.77 39.50 56.51
C VAL A 8 -17.12 38.04 56.14
N LEU A 9 -18.02 37.88 55.19
CA LEU A 9 -18.39 36.58 54.64
C LEU A 9 -17.39 36.20 53.51
N ALA A 10 -16.49 35.23 53.76
CA ALA A 10 -15.57 34.76 52.75
C ALA A 10 -16.28 33.68 51.89
N LEU A 11 -16.57 34.02 50.65
CA LEU A 11 -17.15 33.15 49.64
C LEU A 11 -16.04 32.31 49.02
N ALA A 12 -15.86 31.04 49.39
CA ALA A 12 -14.92 30.11 48.78
C ALA A 12 -15.52 29.59 47.47
N LEU A 13 -15.02 30.07 46.33
CA LEU A 13 -15.30 29.51 45.00
C LEU A 13 -14.49 28.21 44.81
N CYS A 14 -15.13 27.05 44.95
CA CYS A 14 -14.58 25.79 44.55
C CYS A 14 -14.64 25.69 43.01
N PHE A 15 -13.52 25.94 42.35
CA PHE A 15 -13.35 25.63 40.94
C PHE A 15 -13.19 24.11 40.76
N GLY A 16 -14.30 23.43 40.49
CA GLY A 16 -14.32 22.03 40.14
C GLY A 16 -13.76 21.86 38.72
N ALA A 17 -12.49 21.49 38.58
CA ALA A 17 -11.92 21.10 37.31
C ALA A 17 -12.51 19.74 36.88
N SER A 18 -13.50 19.77 35.99
CA SER A 18 -14.04 18.57 35.37
C SER A 18 -12.99 18.01 34.42
N LEU A 19 -12.25 16.98 34.82
CA LEU A 19 -11.40 16.17 33.96
C LEU A 19 -12.31 15.37 33.03
N LEU A 20 -12.50 15.89 31.80
CA LEU A 20 -13.15 15.13 30.75
C LEU A 20 -12.24 13.97 30.37
N PRO A 21 -12.74 12.72 30.27
CA PRO A 21 -11.93 11.61 29.82
C PRO A 21 -11.51 11.86 28.36
N VAL A 22 -10.21 11.93 28.13
CA VAL A 22 -9.65 11.91 26.76
C VAL A 22 -9.94 10.51 26.22
N GLN A 23 -10.97 10.39 25.38
CA GLN A 23 -11.23 9.17 24.63
C GLN A 23 -10.08 8.99 23.63
N SER A 24 -9.18 8.08 23.94
CA SER A 24 -8.19 7.57 22.98
C SER A 24 -8.96 6.87 21.86
N HIS A 25 -9.10 7.55 20.72
CA HIS A 25 -9.57 6.90 19.49
C HIS A 25 -8.46 5.93 19.05
N ALA A 26 -8.67 4.64 19.29
CA ALA A 26 -7.86 3.61 18.65
C ALA A 26 -7.96 3.81 17.13
N ALA A 27 -6.81 3.96 16.47
CA ALA A 27 -6.78 4.10 15.01
C ALA A 27 -7.49 2.89 14.38
N ALA A 28 -8.38 3.15 13.41
CA ALA A 28 -9.05 2.08 12.69
C ALA A 28 -8.00 1.14 12.05
N PRO A 29 -8.24 -0.18 12.06
CA PRO A 29 -7.29 -1.13 11.49
C PRO A 29 -7.05 -0.82 10.00
N LEU A 30 -5.80 -0.94 9.58
CA LEU A 30 -5.43 -0.70 8.19
C LEU A 30 -6.11 -1.72 7.27
N PRO A 31 -6.62 -1.30 6.10
CA PRO A 31 -7.26 -2.21 5.17
C PRO A 31 -6.25 -3.24 4.64
N LYS A 32 -6.71 -4.47 4.46
CA LYS A 32 -5.92 -5.59 3.96
C LYS A 32 -6.56 -6.17 2.72
N VAL A 33 -5.73 -6.70 1.84
CA VAL A 33 -6.17 -7.48 0.68
C VAL A 33 -5.42 -8.80 0.63
N LYS A 34 -6.06 -9.83 0.11
CA LYS A 34 -5.47 -11.12 -0.21
C LYS A 34 -5.31 -11.22 -1.72
N ILE A 35 -4.10 -11.45 -2.19
CA ILE A 35 -3.76 -11.78 -3.57
C ILE A 35 -3.71 -13.31 -3.66
N GLU A 36 -4.71 -13.90 -4.28
CA GLU A 36 -4.78 -15.35 -4.52
C GLU A 36 -4.01 -15.68 -5.79
N THR A 37 -2.91 -16.42 -5.68
CA THR A 37 -2.09 -16.77 -6.84
C THR A 37 -2.10 -18.26 -7.14
N SER A 38 -1.55 -18.63 -8.31
CA SER A 38 -1.31 -20.04 -8.66
C SER A 38 -0.22 -20.71 -7.80
N MET A 39 0.55 -19.90 -7.03
CA MET A 39 1.65 -20.36 -6.17
C MET A 39 1.34 -20.24 -4.66
N GLY A 40 0.15 -19.76 -4.29
CA GLY A 40 -0.30 -19.53 -2.92
C GLY A 40 -0.80 -18.11 -2.70
N ASP A 41 -1.22 -17.81 -1.48
CA ASP A 41 -1.84 -16.56 -1.10
C ASP A 41 -0.80 -15.58 -0.51
N ILE A 42 -0.96 -14.30 -0.83
CA ILE A 42 -0.16 -13.20 -0.29
C ILE A 42 -1.12 -12.20 0.34
N VAL A 43 -0.92 -11.83 1.61
CA VAL A 43 -1.73 -10.80 2.27
C VAL A 43 -0.92 -9.50 2.36
N VAL A 44 -1.53 -8.44 1.85
CA VAL A 44 -0.95 -7.08 1.85
C VAL A 44 -1.78 -6.17 2.75
N GLU A 45 -1.12 -5.52 3.70
CA GLU A 45 -1.67 -4.44 4.48
C GLU A 45 -1.41 -3.11 3.75
N LEU A 46 -2.48 -2.35 3.51
CA LEU A 46 -2.44 -1.09 2.78
C LEU A 46 -2.29 0.10 3.73
N ASN A 47 -1.67 1.18 3.28
CA ASN A 47 -1.45 2.38 4.10
C ASN A 47 -2.13 3.62 3.49
N PRO A 48 -3.45 3.80 3.64
CA PRO A 48 -4.18 4.94 3.10
C PRO A 48 -3.80 6.27 3.76
N ALA A 49 -3.21 6.25 4.96
CA ALA A 49 -2.73 7.47 5.61
C ALA A 49 -1.49 8.06 4.92
N LYS A 50 -0.67 7.20 4.29
CA LYS A 50 0.57 7.59 3.60
C LYS A 50 0.41 7.69 2.08
N ALA A 51 -0.49 6.92 1.48
CA ALA A 51 -0.72 6.88 0.04
C ALA A 51 -2.24 6.81 -0.27
N PRO A 52 -3.03 7.84 0.09
CA PRO A 52 -4.49 7.79 0.01
C PRO A 52 -5.01 7.61 -1.42
N LYS A 53 -4.42 8.28 -2.40
CA LYS A 53 -4.84 8.22 -3.81
C LYS A 53 -4.47 6.88 -4.43
N THR A 54 -3.26 6.41 -4.19
CA THR A 54 -2.74 5.12 -4.66
C THR A 54 -3.57 3.97 -4.08
N VAL A 55 -3.80 3.96 -2.77
CA VAL A 55 -4.64 2.94 -2.11
C VAL A 55 -6.08 2.97 -2.62
N SER A 56 -6.68 4.15 -2.77
CA SER A 56 -8.04 4.29 -3.32
C SER A 56 -8.13 3.74 -4.75
N ASN A 57 -7.14 4.04 -5.59
CA ASN A 57 -7.07 3.54 -6.96
C ASN A 57 -6.89 2.02 -7.01
N PHE A 58 -5.97 1.47 -6.24
CA PHE A 58 -5.74 0.03 -6.14
C PHE A 58 -7.02 -0.70 -5.68
N LEU A 59 -7.69 -0.22 -4.62
CA LEU A 59 -8.94 -0.80 -4.12
C LEU A 59 -10.09 -0.69 -5.13
N TYR A 60 -10.12 0.34 -5.98
CA TYR A 60 -11.09 0.42 -7.06
C TYR A 60 -10.92 -0.76 -8.04
N TYR A 61 -9.68 -1.05 -8.48
CA TYR A 61 -9.38 -2.18 -9.36
C TYR A 61 -9.61 -3.53 -8.68
N VAL A 62 -9.34 -3.63 -7.37
CA VAL A 62 -9.69 -4.83 -6.57
C VAL A 62 -11.19 -5.08 -6.60
N LYS A 63 -12.00 -4.06 -6.26
CA LYS A 63 -13.46 -4.16 -6.19
C LYS A 63 -14.11 -4.44 -7.55
N SER A 64 -13.53 -3.95 -8.64
CA SER A 64 -14.03 -4.21 -10.00
C SER A 64 -13.64 -5.59 -10.53
N GLY A 65 -12.87 -6.40 -9.79
CA GLY A 65 -12.35 -7.69 -10.25
C GLY A 65 -11.34 -7.56 -11.39
N PHE A 66 -10.76 -6.38 -11.59
CA PHE A 66 -9.82 -6.13 -12.70
C PHE A 66 -8.63 -7.09 -12.68
N TYR A 67 -8.14 -7.43 -11.49
CA TYR A 67 -6.97 -8.30 -11.32
C TYR A 67 -7.23 -9.79 -11.58
N ASN A 68 -8.49 -10.19 -11.72
CA ASN A 68 -8.84 -11.60 -11.94
C ASN A 68 -8.20 -12.11 -13.25
N ASN A 69 -7.48 -13.23 -13.13
CA ASN A 69 -6.76 -13.89 -14.20
C ASN A 69 -5.67 -13.01 -14.87
N THR A 70 -5.14 -12.03 -14.15
CA THR A 70 -3.89 -11.36 -14.54
C THR A 70 -2.68 -12.19 -14.09
N ILE A 71 -1.47 -11.76 -14.45
CA ILE A 71 -0.24 -12.47 -14.11
C ILE A 71 0.78 -11.52 -13.45
N PHE A 72 1.76 -12.09 -12.76
CA PHE A 72 3.04 -11.45 -12.56
C PHE A 72 3.84 -11.57 -13.86
N HIS A 73 3.80 -10.53 -14.69
CA HIS A 73 4.34 -10.55 -16.05
C HIS A 73 5.83 -10.20 -16.12
N ARG A 74 6.42 -9.66 -15.04
CA ARG A 74 7.83 -9.35 -14.94
C ARG A 74 8.36 -9.73 -13.56
N VAL A 75 9.37 -10.59 -13.52
CA VAL A 75 9.96 -11.11 -12.30
C VAL A 75 11.47 -11.02 -12.38
N ILE A 76 12.08 -10.25 -11.49
CA ILE A 76 13.54 -10.11 -11.39
C ILE A 76 13.95 -10.46 -9.96
N ASN A 77 14.64 -11.60 -9.82
CA ASN A 77 15.21 -12.00 -8.52
C ASN A 77 16.21 -10.95 -8.02
N GLY A 78 16.12 -10.62 -6.73
CA GLY A 78 16.94 -9.56 -6.12
C GLY A 78 16.46 -8.14 -6.41
N PHE A 79 15.30 -7.96 -7.09
CA PHE A 79 14.70 -6.66 -7.35
C PHE A 79 13.21 -6.63 -7.01
N MET A 80 12.32 -7.10 -7.88
CA MET A 80 10.86 -7.02 -7.67
C MET A 80 10.10 -8.09 -8.48
N ILE A 81 8.83 -8.30 -8.12
CA ILE A 81 7.83 -8.99 -8.91
C ILE A 81 6.71 -8.02 -9.28
N GLN A 82 6.43 -7.85 -10.57
CA GLN A 82 5.46 -6.88 -11.10
C GLN A 82 4.31 -7.59 -11.79
N GLY A 83 3.09 -7.15 -11.51
CA GLY A 83 1.89 -7.78 -12.05
C GLY A 83 0.66 -6.88 -12.12
N GLY A 84 -0.47 -7.50 -12.44
CA GLY A 84 -1.79 -6.88 -12.41
C GLY A 84 -2.21 -6.18 -13.71
N GLY A 85 -1.35 -6.14 -14.74
CA GLY A 85 -1.68 -5.43 -15.99
C GLY A 85 -1.88 -6.34 -17.22
N HIS A 86 -1.45 -7.60 -17.15
CA HIS A 86 -1.45 -8.51 -18.31
C HIS A 86 -2.14 -9.82 -18.01
N THR A 87 -2.74 -10.42 -19.02
CA THR A 87 -3.28 -11.78 -19.02
C THR A 87 -2.16 -12.81 -19.28
N ALA A 88 -2.48 -14.12 -19.15
CA ALA A 88 -1.48 -15.19 -19.32
C ALA A 88 -0.89 -15.27 -20.73
N ASP A 89 -1.58 -14.77 -21.74
CA ASP A 89 -1.14 -14.62 -23.13
C ASP A 89 -0.47 -13.27 -23.42
N MET A 90 -0.09 -12.54 -22.35
CA MET A 90 0.61 -11.24 -22.40
C MET A 90 -0.18 -10.11 -23.06
N GLN A 91 -1.52 -10.23 -23.16
CA GLN A 91 -2.37 -9.13 -23.56
C GLN A 91 -2.52 -8.12 -22.41
N GLU A 92 -2.28 -6.85 -22.69
CA GLU A 92 -2.49 -5.79 -21.71
C GLU A 92 -3.99 -5.57 -21.50
N LYS A 93 -4.42 -5.56 -20.23
CA LYS A 93 -5.81 -5.21 -19.88
C LYS A 93 -6.00 -3.71 -19.92
N ALA A 94 -7.01 -3.26 -20.68
CA ALA A 94 -7.33 -1.84 -20.80
C ALA A 94 -7.70 -1.25 -19.44
N ASN A 95 -7.00 -0.18 -19.05
CA ASN A 95 -7.24 0.54 -17.81
C ASN A 95 -8.53 1.38 -17.91
N SER A 96 -9.34 1.36 -16.86
CA SER A 96 -10.61 2.10 -16.80
C SER A 96 -10.48 3.48 -16.13
N ARG A 97 -9.32 3.81 -15.58
CA ARG A 97 -9.06 5.09 -14.89
C ARG A 97 -7.83 5.80 -15.44
N LYS A 98 -7.82 7.12 -15.29
CA LYS A 98 -6.62 7.93 -15.52
C LYS A 98 -5.55 7.61 -14.46
N PRO A 99 -4.26 7.78 -14.79
CA PRO A 99 -3.18 7.65 -13.82
C PRO A 99 -3.40 8.54 -12.59
N VAL A 100 -2.97 8.04 -11.43
CA VAL A 100 -2.99 8.81 -10.18
C VAL A 100 -1.69 9.57 -10.00
N VAL A 101 -1.75 10.63 -9.20
CA VAL A 101 -0.55 11.39 -8.81
C VAL A 101 0.38 10.47 -8.01
N ASN A 102 1.66 10.50 -8.34
CA ASN A 102 2.68 9.75 -7.62
C ASN A 102 2.82 10.29 -6.17
N GLU A 103 2.69 9.42 -5.19
CA GLU A 103 2.77 9.73 -3.76
C GLU A 103 4.10 9.26 -3.13
N ALA A 104 5.19 9.16 -3.91
CA ALA A 104 6.48 8.64 -3.43
C ALA A 104 7.12 9.50 -2.33
N GLY A 105 6.80 10.80 -2.26
CA GLY A 105 7.23 11.71 -1.18
C GLY A 105 6.61 11.43 0.19
N ASN A 106 5.92 10.30 0.38
CA ASN A 106 5.18 9.96 1.60
C ASN A 106 6.05 9.49 2.78
N GLY A 107 7.39 9.43 2.62
CA GLY A 107 8.36 9.04 3.63
C GLY A 107 8.50 7.53 3.83
N LEU A 108 7.83 6.70 3.05
CA LEU A 108 8.02 5.25 3.06
C LEU A 108 9.17 4.86 2.12
N LYS A 109 9.94 3.83 2.51
CA LYS A 109 11.07 3.33 1.72
C LYS A 109 10.68 2.08 0.93
N ASN A 110 11.38 1.88 -0.19
CA ASN A 110 11.24 0.73 -1.07
C ASN A 110 12.00 -0.50 -0.53
N ASP A 111 11.73 -0.87 0.73
CA ASP A 111 12.30 -2.05 1.36
C ASP A 111 11.67 -3.35 0.83
N ALA A 112 12.28 -4.49 1.10
CA ALA A 112 11.73 -5.79 0.75
C ALA A 112 10.29 -5.97 1.28
N TYR A 113 9.46 -6.68 0.51
CA TYR A 113 8.03 -6.94 0.77
C TYR A 113 7.14 -5.68 0.82
N ARG A 114 7.61 -4.52 0.36
CA ARG A 114 6.76 -3.34 0.12
C ARG A 114 6.08 -3.44 -1.24
N THR A 115 4.80 -3.03 -1.28
CA THR A 115 4.01 -2.91 -2.50
C THR A 115 4.06 -1.49 -3.02
N ASN A 116 4.31 -1.35 -4.31
CA ASN A 116 4.52 -0.07 -4.97
C ASN A 116 3.69 0.05 -6.24
N ASP A 117 3.51 1.30 -6.62
CA ASP A 117 2.83 1.72 -7.82
C ASP A 117 3.87 2.23 -8.83
N PRO A 118 3.98 1.67 -10.06
CA PRO A 118 4.88 2.18 -11.08
C PRO A 118 4.45 3.57 -11.58
N ASP A 119 5.42 4.35 -12.04
CA ASP A 119 5.17 5.67 -12.62
C ASP A 119 4.10 5.62 -13.71
N SER A 120 3.21 6.60 -13.73
CA SER A 120 1.98 6.59 -14.55
C SER A 120 0.96 5.52 -14.17
N ALA A 121 0.99 5.07 -12.92
CA ALA A 121 0.22 3.95 -12.43
C ALA A 121 -1.27 4.07 -12.64
N THR A 122 -1.76 3.10 -13.36
CA THR A 122 -3.19 2.86 -13.49
C THR A 122 -3.59 1.66 -12.63
N ALA A 123 -3.27 0.45 -13.07
CA ALA A 123 -3.64 -0.78 -12.35
C ALA A 123 -2.44 -1.65 -11.95
N GLN A 124 -1.30 -1.53 -12.62
CA GLN A 124 -0.13 -2.37 -12.33
C GLN A 124 0.48 -2.03 -10.97
N PHE A 125 1.01 -3.04 -10.31
CA PHE A 125 1.73 -2.90 -9.04
C PHE A 125 2.95 -3.83 -9.01
N PHE A 126 3.89 -3.58 -8.12
CA PHE A 126 5.00 -4.49 -7.87
C PHE A 126 5.25 -4.69 -6.37
N ILE A 127 5.85 -5.82 -6.02
CA ILE A 127 6.32 -6.15 -4.69
C ILE A 127 7.84 -6.22 -4.76
N ASN A 128 8.53 -5.42 -3.96
CA ASN A 128 9.98 -5.49 -3.82
C ASN A 128 10.38 -6.83 -3.19
N VAL A 129 11.43 -7.46 -3.71
CA VAL A 129 11.99 -8.69 -3.13
C VAL A 129 13.40 -8.47 -2.56
N ALA A 130 13.85 -7.22 -2.56
CA ALA A 130 15.07 -6.72 -1.93
C ALA A 130 14.84 -5.27 -1.48
N ASN A 131 15.79 -4.69 -0.75
CA ASN A 131 15.81 -3.27 -0.45
C ASN A 131 16.27 -2.51 -1.70
N ASN A 132 15.39 -1.68 -2.24
CA ASN A 132 15.60 -0.96 -3.49
C ASN A 132 15.71 0.56 -3.23
N ASP A 133 16.75 0.98 -2.51
CA ASP A 133 16.93 2.39 -2.11
C ASP A 133 16.97 3.37 -3.29
N PHE A 134 17.35 2.90 -4.47
CA PHE A 134 17.37 3.71 -5.69
C PHE A 134 15.96 4.09 -6.19
N LEU A 135 14.90 3.38 -5.74
CA LEU A 135 13.51 3.70 -6.02
C LEU A 135 12.90 4.69 -5.00
N ASN A 136 13.63 5.05 -3.95
CA ASN A 136 13.12 5.99 -2.96
C ASN A 136 13.04 7.40 -3.52
N HIS A 137 12.05 8.16 -3.03
CA HIS A 137 11.96 9.59 -3.32
C HIS A 137 13.22 10.34 -2.84
N LYS A 138 13.82 11.10 -3.72
CA LYS A 138 15.02 11.92 -3.46
C LYS A 138 14.75 13.41 -3.63
N ASN A 139 13.99 13.77 -4.67
CA ASN A 139 13.66 15.15 -5.01
C ASN A 139 12.51 15.17 -6.04
N GLU A 140 12.04 16.38 -6.38
CA GLU A 140 10.92 16.62 -7.29
C GLU A 140 11.28 16.51 -8.80
N THR A 141 12.48 16.06 -9.16
CA THR A 141 12.80 15.81 -10.59
C THR A 141 12.20 14.49 -11.06
N PRO A 142 11.91 14.31 -12.35
CA PRO A 142 11.37 13.06 -12.87
C PRO A 142 12.22 11.82 -12.50
N SER A 143 13.54 11.93 -12.53
CA SER A 143 14.47 10.85 -12.17
C SER A 143 14.65 10.65 -10.67
N GLY A 144 14.29 11.65 -9.84
CA GLY A 144 14.44 11.63 -8.39
C GLY A 144 13.14 11.43 -7.63
N TYR A 145 11.99 11.46 -8.33
CA TYR A 145 10.69 11.40 -7.67
C TYR A 145 10.43 10.05 -6.99
N GLY A 146 10.89 8.95 -7.60
CA GLY A 146 10.79 7.60 -7.05
C GLY A 146 9.40 6.99 -7.20
N TYR A 147 9.17 5.87 -6.49
CA TYR A 147 7.95 5.06 -6.58
C TYR A 147 7.20 5.06 -5.25
N ALA A 148 5.89 5.28 -5.32
CA ALA A 148 5.03 5.38 -4.15
C ALA A 148 4.82 4.01 -3.48
N VAL A 149 5.37 3.84 -2.29
CA VAL A 149 5.03 2.70 -1.42
C VAL A 149 3.65 2.92 -0.83
N PHE A 150 2.74 1.97 -1.01
CA PHE A 150 1.36 2.07 -0.52
C PHE A 150 0.91 0.90 0.37
N GLY A 151 1.75 -0.10 0.57
CA GLY A 151 1.46 -1.25 1.43
C GLY A 151 2.69 -2.11 1.74
N LYS A 152 2.45 -3.17 2.51
CA LYS A 152 3.46 -4.19 2.81
C LYS A 152 2.83 -5.57 2.86
N VAL A 153 3.58 -6.58 2.46
CA VAL A 153 3.22 -7.99 2.64
C VAL A 153 3.34 -8.34 4.12
N ILE A 154 2.25 -8.84 4.70
CA ILE A 154 2.18 -9.26 6.10
C ILE A 154 2.07 -10.79 6.27
N GLN A 155 1.66 -11.50 5.19
CA GLN A 155 1.64 -12.96 5.11
C GLN A 155 1.98 -13.40 3.70
N GLY A 156 2.57 -14.59 3.54
CA GLY A 156 2.93 -15.14 2.24
C GLY A 156 4.25 -14.62 1.68
N GLN A 157 5.19 -14.18 2.54
CA GLN A 157 6.56 -13.83 2.10
C GLN A 157 7.25 -15.01 1.42
N ASP A 158 7.02 -16.23 1.90
CA ASP A 158 7.48 -17.47 1.27
C ASP A 158 6.90 -17.69 -0.13
N VAL A 159 5.65 -17.27 -0.36
CA VAL A 159 5.03 -17.28 -1.71
C VAL A 159 5.74 -16.27 -2.61
N VAL A 160 5.98 -15.04 -2.12
CA VAL A 160 6.74 -14.02 -2.85
C VAL A 160 8.14 -14.54 -3.19
N ASP A 161 8.81 -15.23 -2.26
CA ASP A 161 10.14 -15.81 -2.46
C ASP A 161 10.15 -16.95 -3.47
N ARG A 162 9.10 -17.77 -3.53
CA ARG A 162 8.91 -18.76 -4.59
C ARG A 162 8.67 -18.09 -5.95
N ILE A 163 7.85 -17.06 -6.01
CA ILE A 163 7.58 -16.34 -7.27
C ILE A 163 8.85 -15.67 -7.80
N LYS A 164 9.64 -15.00 -6.95
CA LYS A 164 10.89 -14.36 -7.40
C LYS A 164 11.91 -15.32 -7.97
N SER A 165 11.78 -16.61 -7.66
CA SER A 165 12.74 -17.68 -8.04
C SER A 165 12.31 -18.47 -9.28
N VAL A 166 11.18 -18.12 -9.92
CA VAL A 166 10.76 -18.81 -11.13
C VAL A 166 11.70 -18.52 -12.32
N SER A 167 11.80 -19.47 -13.22
CA SER A 167 12.57 -19.27 -14.46
C SER A 167 11.88 -18.24 -15.35
N THR A 168 12.63 -17.24 -15.82
CA THR A 168 12.17 -16.17 -16.70
C THR A 168 12.82 -16.23 -18.07
N GLY A 169 12.29 -15.48 -19.02
CA GLY A 169 12.77 -15.34 -20.38
C GLY A 169 12.12 -14.16 -21.07
N SER A 170 12.27 -14.07 -22.39
CA SER A 170 11.64 -13.03 -23.20
C SER A 170 10.35 -13.53 -23.81
N TYR A 171 9.36 -12.64 -23.95
CA TYR A 171 8.12 -12.87 -24.69
C TYR A 171 7.84 -11.64 -25.58
N GLY A 172 8.11 -11.75 -26.87
CA GLY A 172 8.07 -10.61 -27.78
C GLY A 172 9.00 -9.48 -27.31
N PRO A 173 8.50 -8.25 -27.10
CA PRO A 173 9.30 -7.13 -26.60
C PRO A 173 9.55 -7.17 -25.08
N TYR A 174 8.87 -8.05 -24.35
CA TYR A 174 8.94 -8.12 -22.90
C TYR A 174 10.10 -9.00 -22.44
N GLN A 175 10.83 -8.52 -21.42
CA GLN A 175 11.92 -9.22 -20.75
C GLN A 175 11.49 -9.67 -19.36
N ASP A 176 12.21 -10.64 -18.80
CA ASP A 176 12.02 -11.14 -17.43
C ASP A 176 10.61 -11.73 -17.19
N VAL A 177 9.98 -12.25 -18.24
CA VAL A 177 8.64 -12.87 -18.18
C VAL A 177 8.77 -14.30 -17.65
N PRO A 178 8.00 -14.71 -16.62
CA PRO A 178 7.98 -16.09 -16.17
C PRO A 178 7.65 -17.07 -17.31
N LYS A 179 8.50 -18.08 -17.51
CA LYS A 179 8.29 -19.10 -18.57
C LYS A 179 6.99 -19.89 -18.36
N THR A 180 6.60 -20.09 -17.11
CA THR A 180 5.27 -20.60 -16.74
C THR A 180 4.53 -19.43 -16.07
N PRO A 181 3.38 -18.98 -16.60
CA PRO A 181 2.67 -17.85 -16.03
C PRO A 181 2.31 -18.03 -14.55
N VAL A 182 2.67 -17.04 -13.73
CA VAL A 182 2.24 -16.97 -12.34
C VAL A 182 0.95 -16.15 -12.29
N ILE A 183 -0.17 -16.86 -12.14
CA ILE A 183 -1.51 -16.28 -12.26
C ILE A 183 -1.93 -15.64 -10.94
N ILE A 184 -2.44 -14.42 -11.00
CA ILE A 184 -3.24 -13.76 -9.98
C ILE A 184 -4.69 -14.18 -10.24
N LYS A 185 -5.18 -15.14 -9.47
CA LYS A 185 -6.55 -15.67 -9.62
C LYS A 185 -7.58 -14.60 -9.28
N SER A 186 -7.34 -13.91 -8.17
CA SER A 186 -8.14 -12.78 -7.69
C SER A 186 -7.35 -11.93 -6.70
N ILE A 187 -7.81 -10.69 -6.45
CA ILE A 187 -7.43 -9.89 -5.28
C ILE A 187 -8.71 -9.51 -4.57
N VAL A 188 -8.83 -9.86 -3.29
CA VAL A 188 -10.03 -9.61 -2.50
C VAL A 188 -9.71 -8.90 -1.18
N PRO A 189 -10.58 -7.99 -0.70
CA PRO A 189 -10.44 -7.44 0.64
C PRO A 189 -10.54 -8.55 1.70
N VAL A 190 -9.74 -8.43 2.78
CA VAL A 190 -9.85 -9.28 3.97
C VAL A 190 -10.15 -8.42 5.18
N GLN A 191 -10.98 -8.97 6.08
CA GLN A 191 -11.36 -8.33 7.34
C GLN A 191 -10.26 -8.48 8.40
#